data_2ad14e85f1d49b0eeb6d5a3fcdcb01e0
#
_entry.id   2ad14e85f1d49b0eeb6d5a3fcdcb01e0
#
_cell.length_a   1.000
_cell.length_b   1.000
_cell.length_c   1.000
_cell.angle_alpha   90.00
_cell.angle_beta   90.00
_cell.angle_gamma   90.00
#
_symmetry.space_group_name_H-M   'P 1'
#
loop_
_entity.id
_entity.type
_entity.pdbx_description
1 polymer ?
#
loop_
_entity_poly.entity_id
_entity_poly.type
_entity_poly.pdbx_seq_one_letter_code
_entity_poly.pdbx_strand_id
1 'polypeptide(L)'
;MQKLLSIGITAFVCAGWCSAANKFVQHNLVSDLAGTADHIDPCLINPWGIVASPTSAFWVSANGTGLATIYDGNGAAASLIVGIPGSPGAQDPGKKCGNTAFGPGAPTGIIFNNTTSFLLGASPASFLFSSEQGLIVGWNGAAGKTAAIMADRSTNGSVYKGLATAVRSAGPLLYAADFANGRVDVFDGGMNLRSLPGAFTDPQIPVGFAPFNIQNLGGSLYVTYAKQNAQHHDDVAGPGNGYVDVYDLNGLLLQRLVSTGPLNSPWGMALAPAGFGDFGGALLVGNFGDGAINAFDPVSGTFLGALQDGTGSTIHIPGLWGVTFGNGSRANGAVAPSGGDASTLYFTAGIAGPDSVESHGLLGALQPAPAITTNGVVNAASFSAAIAPGGLAAIFGTGLAATTRTWATADFANGKLPVQLDGVSVSIDGKPAYVYYVSPSQIDVIAPADSTIGPVPVVVNNNNVASGPAAAQLQAVSPAFFAAGKYAIATHGNGSLIGPANLLPGATPATQGETIVIYGTGFGSTNPSVDGVLSPSPAKLVTAPEITIAGAAANMTFAGRSGAGLDQINVTVPALPAGITGVTDVPIAAKTGTSSTQTGLLVTIQAGN
;
A
#
# COMPACT_ATOMS: atom_id res chain seq x y z
N MET A 1 26.71 8.44 15.88
CA MET A 1 25.52 7.99 16.64
C MET A 1 24.48 7.26 15.77
N GLN A 2 24.16 7.71 14.56
CA GLN A 2 23.23 6.98 13.65
C GLN A 2 23.65 5.54 13.28
N LYS A 3 24.93 5.21 13.29
CA LYS A 3 25.44 3.85 12.97
C LYS A 3 25.24 2.80 14.07
N LEU A 4 24.98 3.19 15.31
CA LEU A 4 24.80 2.27 16.45
C LEU A 4 23.35 1.74 16.57
N LEU A 5 22.36 2.52 16.10
CA LEU A 5 20.96 2.10 16.13
C LEU A 5 20.58 1.13 14.98
N SER A 6 21.39 1.07 13.91
CA SER A 6 21.12 0.18 12.75
C SER A 6 21.59 -1.28 12.94
N ILE A 7 22.22 -1.62 14.06
CA ILE A 7 22.82 -2.96 14.28
C ILE A 7 21.88 -3.92 15.04
N GLY A 8 20.67 -3.54 15.45
CA GLY A 8 19.93 -4.33 16.42
C GLY A 8 18.53 -4.79 16.09
N ILE A 9 17.96 -4.46 14.93
CA ILE A 9 16.57 -4.87 14.64
C ILE A 9 16.57 -5.88 13.49
N THR A 10 17.07 -7.09 13.78
CA THR A 10 16.75 -8.25 12.95
C THR A 10 15.33 -8.68 13.32
N ALA A 11 14.39 -8.49 12.39
CA ALA A 11 13.03 -8.94 12.55
C ALA A 11 12.99 -10.45 12.87
N PHE A 12 12.64 -10.78 14.10
CA PHE A 12 12.19 -12.13 14.44
C PHE A 12 10.77 -12.25 13.88
N VAL A 13 10.63 -12.90 12.72
CA VAL A 13 9.34 -13.29 12.19
C VAL A 13 8.77 -14.34 13.14
N CYS A 14 8.00 -13.92 14.13
CA CYS A 14 7.04 -14.80 14.77
C CYS A 14 5.96 -15.08 13.72
N ALA A 15 6.03 -16.25 13.07
CA ALA A 15 4.93 -16.79 12.28
C ALA A 15 3.78 -17.21 13.22
N GLY A 16 3.16 -16.24 13.85
CA GLY A 16 1.82 -16.35 14.36
C GLY A 16 0.88 -16.00 13.22
N TRP A 17 0.04 -16.93 12.82
CA TRP A 17 -1.04 -16.69 11.87
C TRP A 17 -1.96 -15.62 12.44
N CYS A 18 -1.67 -14.36 12.13
CA CYS A 18 -2.60 -13.28 12.34
C CYS A 18 -3.53 -13.33 11.15
N SER A 19 -4.79 -13.67 11.34
CA SER A 19 -5.82 -13.38 10.36
C SER A 19 -5.78 -11.86 10.15
N ALA A 20 -5.14 -11.41 9.06
CA ALA A 20 -5.23 -10.04 8.63
C ALA A 20 -6.72 -9.78 8.42
N ALA A 21 -7.24 -8.70 8.94
CA ALA A 21 -8.65 -8.42 8.78
C ALA A 21 -8.92 -8.14 7.31
N ASN A 22 -9.87 -8.88 6.70
CA ASN A 22 -10.37 -8.66 5.33
C ASN A 22 -11.16 -7.33 5.28
N LYS A 23 -10.55 -6.25 5.80
CA LYS A 23 -11.19 -4.97 5.97
C LYS A 23 -10.47 -3.92 5.13
N PHE A 24 -11.26 -3.21 4.35
CA PHE A 24 -10.79 -2.16 3.46
C PHE A 24 -11.51 -0.87 3.79
N VAL A 25 -10.86 0.25 3.51
CA VAL A 25 -11.46 1.58 3.60
C VAL A 25 -11.57 2.16 2.22
N GLN A 26 -12.77 2.57 1.87
CA GLN A 26 -13.06 3.29 0.64
C GLN A 26 -12.85 4.79 0.87
N HIS A 27 -12.12 5.41 -0.04
CA HIS A 27 -11.93 6.84 -0.12
C HIS A 27 -12.37 7.35 -1.49
N ASN A 28 -13.33 8.24 -1.51
CA ASN A 28 -13.85 8.85 -2.73
C ASN A 28 -12.99 10.07 -3.09
N LEU A 29 -12.28 10.01 -4.21
CA LEU A 29 -11.29 11.02 -4.60
C LEU A 29 -11.88 12.12 -5.48
N VAL A 30 -12.61 11.73 -6.54
CA VAL A 30 -13.20 12.68 -7.52
C VAL A 30 -14.61 12.25 -7.89
N SER A 31 -15.52 13.19 -7.96
CA SER A 31 -16.88 13.00 -8.49
C SER A 31 -17.35 14.27 -9.20
N ASP A 32 -18.31 14.14 -10.11
CA ASP A 32 -19.05 15.28 -10.66
C ASP A 32 -20.15 15.78 -9.69
N LEU A 33 -20.49 14.98 -8.67
CA LEU A 33 -21.46 15.33 -7.63
C LEU A 33 -20.82 16.01 -6.43
N ALA A 34 -21.31 17.16 -6.05
CA ALA A 34 -20.85 17.88 -4.86
C ALA A 34 -21.12 17.08 -3.57
N GLY A 35 -20.11 17.01 -2.67
CA GLY A 35 -20.21 16.33 -1.37
C GLY A 35 -20.06 14.81 -1.45
N THR A 36 -19.74 14.24 -2.62
CA THR A 36 -19.54 12.80 -2.81
C THR A 36 -18.08 12.40 -2.69
N ALA A 37 -17.14 13.29 -3.03
CA ALA A 37 -15.70 13.04 -3.06
C ALA A 37 -14.92 14.30 -2.65
N ASP A 38 -13.60 14.16 -2.45
CA ASP A 38 -12.71 15.26 -2.06
C ASP A 38 -12.63 16.35 -3.15
N HIS A 39 -12.64 15.94 -4.42
CA HIS A 39 -12.56 16.83 -5.56
C HIS A 39 -13.82 16.75 -6.42
N ILE A 40 -14.22 17.89 -6.99
CA ILE A 40 -15.33 17.96 -7.92
C ILE A 40 -14.77 18.17 -9.33
N ASP A 41 -15.08 17.25 -10.25
CA ASP A 41 -14.82 17.41 -11.68
C ASP A 41 -16.08 17.10 -12.49
N PRO A 42 -16.77 18.12 -13.03
CA PRO A 42 -17.98 17.92 -13.81
C PRO A 42 -17.75 17.14 -15.12
N CYS A 43 -16.49 16.88 -15.50
CA CYS A 43 -16.15 16.10 -16.68
C CYS A 43 -16.07 14.60 -16.40
N LEU A 44 -16.06 14.16 -15.15
CA LEU A 44 -15.99 12.76 -14.76
C LEU A 44 -17.40 12.15 -14.68
N ILE A 45 -18.06 11.91 -15.83
CA ILE A 45 -19.37 11.24 -15.89
C ILE A 45 -19.21 9.85 -16.46
N ASN A 46 -19.77 8.85 -15.77
CA ASN A 46 -19.71 7.42 -16.14
C ASN A 46 -18.28 6.98 -16.53
N PRO A 47 -17.30 7.08 -15.63
CA PRO A 47 -15.93 6.65 -15.92
C PRO A 47 -15.80 5.13 -15.96
N TRP A 48 -15.24 4.58 -17.05
CA TRP A 48 -15.03 3.14 -17.25
C TRP A 48 -13.59 2.73 -17.02
N GLY A 49 -12.77 2.79 -18.07
CA GLY A 49 -11.38 2.37 -18.01
C GLY A 49 -10.49 3.33 -17.25
N ILE A 50 -9.53 2.79 -16.51
CA ILE A 50 -8.50 3.52 -15.78
C ILE A 50 -7.14 2.87 -15.99
N VAL A 51 -6.13 3.64 -16.32
CA VAL A 51 -4.74 3.16 -16.50
C VAL A 51 -3.74 4.27 -16.22
N ALA A 52 -2.54 3.92 -15.77
CA ALA A 52 -1.38 4.79 -15.73
C ALA A 52 -0.22 4.16 -16.52
N SER A 53 0.63 4.99 -17.13
CA SER A 53 1.96 4.52 -17.55
C SER A 53 2.85 4.32 -16.31
N PRO A 54 4.04 3.72 -16.43
CA PRO A 54 4.95 3.58 -15.28
C PRO A 54 5.33 4.91 -14.61
N THR A 55 5.14 6.05 -15.29
CA THR A 55 5.56 7.38 -14.82
C THR A 55 4.50 8.46 -14.93
N SER A 56 3.26 8.13 -15.31
CA SER A 56 2.18 9.11 -15.46
C SER A 56 1.15 9.03 -14.34
N ALA A 57 0.32 10.07 -14.25
CA ALA A 57 -0.95 10.07 -13.56
C ALA A 57 -1.94 9.08 -14.22
N PHE A 58 -3.06 8.83 -13.57
CA PHE A 58 -4.14 8.01 -14.12
C PHE A 58 -4.84 8.71 -15.27
N TRP A 59 -5.04 7.98 -16.36
CA TRP A 59 -5.93 8.34 -17.47
C TRP A 59 -7.23 7.57 -17.31
N VAL A 60 -8.33 8.27 -17.43
CA VAL A 60 -9.68 7.74 -17.20
C VAL A 60 -10.56 7.98 -18.42
N SER A 61 -11.23 6.93 -18.91
CA SER A 61 -12.24 7.00 -19.96
C SER A 61 -13.56 7.48 -19.37
N ALA A 62 -13.89 8.76 -19.47
CA ALA A 62 -15.18 9.31 -19.07
C ALA A 62 -16.22 9.10 -20.19
N ASN A 63 -16.90 7.93 -20.16
CA ASN A 63 -17.83 7.48 -21.20
C ASN A 63 -18.96 8.51 -21.42
N GLY A 64 -19.58 8.99 -20.34
CA GLY A 64 -20.73 9.90 -20.41
C GLY A 64 -20.42 11.30 -20.95
N THR A 65 -19.13 11.68 -21.01
CA THR A 65 -18.70 12.97 -21.59
C THR A 65 -17.94 12.85 -22.89
N GLY A 66 -17.56 11.63 -23.29
CA GLY A 66 -16.71 11.39 -24.47
C GLY A 66 -15.28 11.96 -24.30
N LEU A 67 -14.78 11.98 -23.09
CA LEU A 67 -13.49 12.56 -22.74
C LEU A 67 -12.55 11.52 -22.11
N ALA A 68 -11.25 11.80 -22.19
CA ALA A 68 -10.29 11.20 -21.27
C ALA A 68 -9.82 12.30 -20.31
N THR A 69 -10.03 12.07 -19.02
CA THR A 69 -9.61 12.93 -17.91
C THR A 69 -8.40 12.33 -17.20
N ILE A 70 -7.63 13.15 -16.50
CA ILE A 70 -6.35 12.72 -15.91
C ILE A 70 -6.27 13.18 -14.47
N TYR A 71 -5.96 12.24 -13.56
CA TYR A 71 -5.88 12.52 -12.12
C TYR A 71 -4.63 11.88 -11.51
N ASP A 72 -4.04 12.54 -10.55
CA ASP A 72 -3.02 11.92 -9.71
C ASP A 72 -3.63 10.95 -8.68
N GLY A 73 -2.77 10.29 -7.90
CA GLY A 73 -3.19 9.33 -6.88
C GLY A 73 -4.01 9.91 -5.72
N ASN A 74 -4.11 11.25 -5.61
CA ASN A 74 -4.93 11.95 -4.63
C ASN A 74 -6.21 12.55 -5.25
N GLY A 75 -6.43 12.32 -6.54
CA GLY A 75 -7.59 12.86 -7.25
C GLY A 75 -7.38 14.28 -7.81
N ALA A 76 -6.19 14.87 -7.71
CA ALA A 76 -5.95 16.18 -8.30
C ALA A 76 -5.96 16.08 -9.83
N ALA A 77 -6.84 16.87 -10.48
CA ALA A 77 -7.02 16.85 -11.91
C ALA A 77 -5.87 17.55 -12.64
N ALA A 78 -5.38 16.94 -13.72
CA ALA A 78 -4.47 17.61 -14.65
C ALA A 78 -5.21 18.60 -15.55
N SER A 79 -4.48 19.60 -16.06
CA SER A 79 -5.07 20.59 -16.99
C SER A 79 -5.36 20.02 -18.39
N LEU A 80 -4.79 18.88 -18.74
CA LEU A 80 -5.03 18.22 -20.03
C LEU A 80 -6.30 17.37 -19.94
N ILE A 81 -7.25 17.64 -20.82
CA ILE A 81 -8.43 16.83 -21.09
C ILE A 81 -8.41 16.52 -22.59
N VAL A 82 -8.66 15.26 -22.95
CA VAL A 82 -8.59 14.79 -24.34
C VAL A 82 -9.98 14.37 -24.83
N GLY A 83 -10.45 14.99 -25.91
CA GLY A 83 -11.69 14.60 -26.58
C GLY A 83 -11.53 13.27 -27.34
N ILE A 84 -12.48 12.37 -27.16
CA ILE A 84 -12.54 11.09 -27.84
C ILE A 84 -13.51 11.21 -29.02
N PRO A 85 -13.08 10.93 -30.26
CA PRO A 85 -13.94 11.02 -31.44
C PRO A 85 -15.03 9.93 -31.41
N GLY A 86 -16.19 10.28 -31.95
CA GLY A 86 -17.25 9.32 -32.26
C GLY A 86 -17.06 8.71 -33.66
N SER A 87 -17.94 7.78 -34.02
CA SER A 87 -17.99 7.21 -35.37
C SER A 87 -18.23 8.31 -36.42
N PRO A 88 -17.79 8.10 -37.67
CA PRO A 88 -17.99 9.10 -38.74
C PRO A 88 -19.47 9.51 -38.85
N GLY A 89 -19.73 10.82 -38.73
CA GLY A 89 -21.10 11.36 -38.72
C GLY A 89 -21.72 11.49 -37.34
N ALA A 90 -21.06 11.07 -36.27
CA ALA A 90 -21.52 11.33 -34.90
C ALA A 90 -21.61 12.84 -34.65
N GLN A 91 -22.73 13.26 -34.08
CA GLN A 91 -22.94 14.66 -33.78
C GLN A 91 -22.28 15.06 -32.46
N ASP A 92 -21.77 16.29 -32.40
CA ASP A 92 -21.37 16.91 -31.14
C ASP A 92 -22.61 16.96 -30.22
N PRO A 93 -22.57 16.41 -29.01
CA PRO A 93 -23.71 16.44 -28.09
C PRO A 93 -24.12 17.85 -27.64
N GLY A 94 -23.34 18.89 -27.96
CA GLY A 94 -23.63 20.28 -27.62
C GLY A 94 -23.56 20.57 -26.11
N LYS A 95 -23.11 19.63 -25.31
CA LYS A 95 -22.96 19.72 -23.84
C LYS A 95 -21.52 20.11 -23.46
N LYS A 96 -21.36 20.61 -22.25
CA LYS A 96 -20.07 21.01 -21.70
C LYS A 96 -19.98 20.64 -20.23
N CYS A 97 -18.74 20.33 -19.79
CA CYS A 97 -18.37 20.30 -18.39
C CYS A 97 -17.43 21.49 -18.12
N GLY A 98 -17.92 22.49 -17.41
CA GLY A 98 -17.23 23.77 -17.28
C GLY A 98 -17.00 24.43 -18.65
N ASN A 99 -15.72 24.66 -19.00
CA ASN A 99 -15.34 25.23 -20.31
C ASN A 99 -15.01 24.19 -21.39
N THR A 100 -15.03 22.89 -21.06
CA THR A 100 -14.69 21.80 -21.97
C THR A 100 -15.93 21.25 -22.63
N ALA A 101 -15.96 21.23 -23.98
CA ALA A 101 -17.01 20.55 -24.73
C ALA A 101 -16.93 19.04 -24.56
N PHE A 102 -18.07 18.35 -24.51
CA PHE A 102 -18.14 16.91 -24.56
C PHE A 102 -17.60 16.39 -25.90
N GLY A 103 -16.93 15.23 -25.88
CA GLY A 103 -16.59 14.52 -27.11
C GLY A 103 -17.81 13.76 -27.64
N PRO A 104 -17.87 13.49 -28.96
CA PRO A 104 -18.93 12.66 -29.54
C PRO A 104 -18.73 11.16 -29.34
N GLY A 105 -17.61 10.73 -28.75
CA GLY A 105 -17.27 9.34 -28.48
C GLY A 105 -17.87 8.83 -27.17
N ALA A 106 -17.92 7.50 -27.02
CA ALA A 106 -18.28 6.81 -25.80
C ALA A 106 -17.13 5.84 -25.40
N PRO A 107 -16.01 6.36 -24.85
CA PRO A 107 -14.83 5.55 -24.53
C PRO A 107 -15.13 4.60 -23.38
N THR A 108 -14.58 3.37 -23.50
CA THR A 108 -14.74 2.27 -22.54
C THR A 108 -13.38 1.84 -21.97
N GLY A 109 -12.79 0.75 -22.49
CA GLY A 109 -11.44 0.31 -22.09
C GLY A 109 -10.36 1.29 -22.52
N ILE A 110 -9.30 1.36 -21.72
CA ILE A 110 -8.09 2.15 -22.01
C ILE A 110 -6.86 1.35 -21.65
N ILE A 111 -5.80 1.45 -22.46
CA ILE A 111 -4.49 0.88 -22.16
C ILE A 111 -3.38 1.89 -22.41
N PHE A 112 -2.27 1.74 -21.67
CA PHE A 112 -1.00 2.35 -22.01
C PHE A 112 -0.24 1.46 -23.01
N ASN A 113 0.21 2.05 -24.11
CA ASN A 113 1.03 1.36 -25.09
C ASN A 113 2.52 1.48 -24.74
N ASN A 114 3.11 0.38 -24.29
CA ASN A 114 4.54 0.28 -23.97
C ASN A 114 5.39 -0.21 -25.16
N THR A 115 4.84 -0.20 -26.39
CA THR A 115 5.50 -0.66 -27.60
C THR A 115 5.84 0.49 -28.56
N THR A 116 6.66 0.23 -29.57
CA THR A 116 6.95 1.15 -30.68
C THR A 116 5.97 1.01 -31.84
N SER A 117 4.94 0.19 -31.71
CA SER A 117 3.88 -0.04 -32.71
C SER A 117 2.63 0.79 -32.42
N PHE A 118 1.56 0.57 -33.18
CA PHE A 118 0.32 1.35 -33.08
C PHE A 118 0.57 2.83 -33.34
N LEU A 119 1.14 3.13 -34.50
CA LEU A 119 1.57 4.47 -34.88
C LEU A 119 0.39 5.41 -35.11
N LEU A 120 0.46 6.58 -34.49
CA LEU A 120 -0.38 7.74 -34.73
C LEU A 120 0.51 8.83 -35.36
N GLY A 121 0.45 8.98 -36.68
CA GLY A 121 1.42 9.74 -37.43
C GLY A 121 2.81 9.07 -37.42
N ALA A 122 3.85 9.82 -37.06
CA ALA A 122 5.22 9.30 -37.03
C ALA A 122 5.63 8.66 -35.68
N SER A 123 4.77 8.69 -34.67
CA SER A 123 5.08 8.20 -33.32
C SER A 123 4.00 7.25 -32.82
N PRO A 124 4.33 6.30 -31.92
CA PRO A 124 3.33 5.44 -31.29
C PRO A 124 2.26 6.26 -30.57
N ALA A 125 1.02 5.78 -30.59
CA ALA A 125 0.02 6.22 -29.63
C ALA A 125 0.48 5.84 -28.23
N SER A 126 0.48 6.78 -27.28
CA SER A 126 0.83 6.52 -25.88
C SER A 126 -0.32 5.81 -25.16
N PHE A 127 -1.55 6.20 -25.46
CA PHE A 127 -2.76 5.58 -24.92
C PHE A 127 -3.68 5.17 -26.06
N LEU A 128 -4.32 4.02 -25.90
CA LEU A 128 -5.31 3.49 -26.82
C LEU A 128 -6.61 3.27 -26.06
N PHE A 129 -7.71 3.61 -26.72
CA PHE A 129 -9.06 3.53 -26.18
C PHE A 129 -9.93 2.66 -27.08
N SER A 130 -10.81 1.89 -26.50
CA SER A 130 -11.98 1.31 -27.18
C SER A 130 -13.22 2.18 -26.94
N SER A 131 -14.24 2.02 -27.79
CA SER A 131 -15.51 2.72 -27.62
C SER A 131 -16.70 1.84 -27.94
N GLU A 132 -17.86 2.16 -27.37
CA GLU A 132 -19.14 1.50 -27.67
C GLU A 132 -19.58 1.67 -29.11
N GLN A 133 -19.02 2.64 -29.82
CA GLN A 133 -19.27 2.88 -31.23
C GLN A 133 -18.42 2.01 -32.16
N GLY A 134 -17.70 1.00 -31.63
CA GLY A 134 -16.87 0.09 -32.40
C GLY A 134 -15.57 0.70 -32.92
N LEU A 135 -15.03 1.69 -32.22
CA LEU A 135 -13.78 2.36 -32.59
C LEU A 135 -12.62 1.94 -31.69
N ILE A 136 -11.44 1.88 -32.28
CA ILE A 136 -10.16 1.96 -31.57
C ILE A 136 -9.56 3.33 -31.83
N VAL A 137 -9.24 4.05 -30.77
CA VAL A 137 -8.80 5.43 -30.80
C VAL A 137 -7.42 5.55 -30.15
N GLY A 138 -6.52 6.32 -30.70
CA GLY A 138 -5.17 6.52 -30.16
C GLY A 138 -4.89 7.97 -29.82
N TRP A 139 -4.06 8.18 -28.82
CA TRP A 139 -3.56 9.48 -28.44
C TRP A 139 -2.04 9.44 -28.15
N ASN A 140 -1.36 10.50 -28.58
CA ASN A 140 -0.01 10.86 -28.15
C ASN A 140 0.11 12.38 -28.02
N GLY A 141 1.22 12.88 -27.49
CA GLY A 141 1.39 14.31 -27.23
C GLY A 141 1.25 15.20 -28.48
N ALA A 142 1.53 14.68 -29.69
CA ALA A 142 1.39 15.43 -30.95
C ALA A 142 -0.10 15.60 -31.37
N ALA A 143 -0.99 14.75 -30.87
CA ALA A 143 -2.44 14.85 -31.11
C ALA A 143 -3.11 16.00 -30.32
N GLY A 144 -2.40 16.58 -29.34
CA GLY A 144 -2.92 17.71 -28.55
C GLY A 144 -4.13 17.31 -27.69
N LYS A 145 -5.26 17.99 -27.87
CA LYS A 145 -6.47 17.80 -27.07
C LYS A 145 -7.53 16.88 -27.69
N THR A 146 -7.22 16.22 -28.80
CA THR A 146 -8.18 15.34 -29.47
C THR A 146 -7.46 14.08 -29.93
N ALA A 147 -7.95 12.92 -29.50
CA ALA A 147 -7.47 11.63 -29.96
C ALA A 147 -7.93 11.34 -31.42
N ALA A 148 -7.33 10.37 -32.06
CA ALA A 148 -7.65 10.05 -33.45
C ALA A 148 -8.09 8.59 -33.61
N ILE A 149 -9.02 8.36 -34.55
CA ILE A 149 -9.48 7.01 -34.91
C ILE A 149 -8.32 6.26 -35.57
N MET A 150 -8.02 5.07 -35.05
CA MET A 150 -6.99 4.18 -35.58
C MET A 150 -7.61 2.94 -36.27
N ALA A 151 -8.76 2.47 -35.79
CA ALA A 151 -9.57 1.47 -36.46
C ALA A 151 -11.06 1.76 -36.28
N ASP A 152 -11.86 1.49 -37.30
CA ASP A 152 -13.29 1.71 -37.32
C ASP A 152 -14.00 0.40 -37.70
N ARG A 153 -14.81 -0.13 -36.77
CA ARG A 153 -15.63 -1.33 -36.92
C ARG A 153 -17.11 -1.03 -36.71
N SER A 154 -17.48 0.26 -36.69
CA SER A 154 -18.87 0.71 -36.46
C SER A 154 -19.84 0.12 -37.47
N THR A 155 -19.45 0.04 -38.76
CA THR A 155 -20.27 -0.56 -39.81
C THR A 155 -20.49 -2.06 -39.66
N ASN A 156 -19.68 -2.74 -38.81
CA ASN A 156 -19.84 -4.15 -38.47
C ASN A 156 -20.72 -4.36 -37.21
N GLY A 157 -21.26 -3.30 -36.65
CA GLY A 157 -22.05 -3.32 -35.43
C GLY A 157 -21.23 -3.69 -34.19
N SER A 158 -19.90 -3.48 -34.20
CA SER A 158 -19.05 -3.78 -33.05
C SER A 158 -19.34 -2.79 -31.91
N VAL A 159 -19.39 -3.33 -30.68
CA VAL A 159 -19.47 -2.56 -29.41
C VAL A 159 -18.32 -3.01 -28.54
N TYR A 160 -17.26 -2.22 -28.50
CA TYR A 160 -16.08 -2.57 -27.73
C TYR A 160 -16.22 -2.12 -26.27
N LYS A 161 -16.08 -3.08 -25.32
CA LYS A 161 -16.23 -2.83 -23.90
C LYS A 161 -14.88 -2.86 -23.16
N GLY A 162 -13.94 -3.73 -23.53
CA GLY A 162 -12.62 -3.86 -22.92
C GLY A 162 -11.49 -3.89 -23.92
N LEU A 163 -10.25 -3.61 -23.47
CA LEU A 163 -9.08 -3.49 -24.32
C LEU A 163 -7.83 -4.01 -23.61
N ALA A 164 -6.98 -4.77 -24.31
CA ALA A 164 -5.68 -5.23 -23.83
C ALA A 164 -4.62 -5.18 -24.92
N THR A 165 -3.34 -5.15 -24.51
CA THR A 165 -2.22 -5.35 -25.44
C THR A 165 -1.25 -6.37 -24.88
N ALA A 166 -0.58 -7.08 -25.79
CA ALA A 166 0.53 -7.98 -25.44
C ALA A 166 1.57 -8.04 -26.54
N VAL A 167 2.82 -8.30 -26.16
CA VAL A 167 3.94 -8.45 -27.07
C VAL A 167 4.25 -9.94 -27.24
N ARG A 168 4.21 -10.43 -28.48
CA ARG A 168 4.60 -11.81 -28.87
C ARG A 168 5.90 -11.76 -29.65
N SER A 169 6.52 -12.91 -29.88
CA SER A 169 7.69 -13.03 -30.78
C SER A 169 7.41 -12.53 -32.20
N ALA A 170 6.16 -12.67 -32.66
CA ALA A 170 5.71 -12.18 -33.98
C ALA A 170 5.29 -10.69 -33.99
N GLY A 171 5.47 -9.98 -32.88
CA GLY A 171 5.11 -8.56 -32.71
C GLY A 171 3.92 -8.35 -31.77
N PRO A 172 3.65 -7.07 -31.43
CA PRO A 172 2.57 -6.72 -30.53
C PRO A 172 1.21 -6.90 -31.17
N LEU A 173 0.23 -7.24 -30.32
CA LEU A 173 -1.19 -7.31 -30.65
C LEU A 173 -2.01 -6.45 -29.70
N LEU A 174 -3.11 -5.92 -30.23
CA LEU A 174 -4.19 -5.28 -29.49
C LEU A 174 -5.41 -6.18 -29.56
N TYR A 175 -6.04 -6.39 -28.43
CA TYR A 175 -7.24 -7.25 -28.28
C TYR A 175 -8.39 -6.37 -27.78
N ALA A 176 -9.53 -6.45 -28.46
CA ALA A 176 -10.73 -5.68 -28.12
C ALA A 176 -11.92 -6.61 -27.91
N ALA A 177 -12.55 -6.55 -26.75
CA ALA A 177 -13.76 -7.31 -26.43
C ALA A 177 -14.95 -6.74 -27.19
N ASP A 178 -15.35 -7.37 -28.31
CA ASP A 178 -16.52 -7.01 -29.12
C ASP A 178 -17.76 -7.68 -28.51
N PHE A 179 -18.36 -6.97 -27.56
CA PHE A 179 -19.48 -7.49 -26.78
C PHE A 179 -20.68 -7.80 -27.67
N ALA A 180 -21.01 -6.91 -28.62
CA ALA A 180 -22.17 -7.10 -29.49
C ALA A 180 -22.07 -8.37 -30.35
N ASN A 181 -20.87 -8.65 -30.89
CA ASN A 181 -20.64 -9.80 -31.77
C ASN A 181 -20.16 -11.05 -31.02
N GLY A 182 -20.02 -10.99 -29.70
CA GLY A 182 -19.65 -12.15 -28.87
C GLY A 182 -18.24 -12.70 -29.16
N ARG A 183 -17.26 -11.83 -29.46
CA ARG A 183 -15.90 -12.23 -29.84
C ARG A 183 -14.86 -11.25 -29.34
N VAL A 184 -13.59 -11.63 -29.46
CA VAL A 184 -12.45 -10.71 -29.29
C VAL A 184 -11.88 -10.39 -30.67
N ASP A 185 -11.96 -9.14 -31.10
CA ASP A 185 -11.27 -8.64 -32.29
C ASP A 185 -9.78 -8.41 -31.96
N VAL A 186 -8.90 -8.80 -32.88
CA VAL A 186 -7.45 -8.69 -32.67
C VAL A 186 -6.83 -7.87 -33.78
N PHE A 187 -5.99 -6.89 -33.40
CA PHE A 187 -5.29 -6.02 -34.33
C PHE A 187 -3.77 -6.19 -34.18
N ASP A 188 -3.04 -6.19 -35.30
CA ASP A 188 -1.57 -6.14 -35.28
C ASP A 188 -1.06 -4.72 -35.00
N GLY A 189 0.26 -4.59 -34.89
CA GLY A 189 0.93 -3.30 -34.62
C GLY A 189 0.69 -2.21 -35.68
N GLY A 190 0.18 -2.57 -36.86
CA GLY A 190 -0.26 -1.68 -37.94
C GLY A 190 -1.78 -1.45 -37.96
N MET A 191 -2.51 -1.88 -36.94
CA MET A 191 -3.97 -1.78 -36.82
C MET A 191 -4.74 -2.61 -37.86
N ASN A 192 -4.13 -3.65 -38.44
CA ASN A 192 -4.83 -4.59 -39.31
C ASN A 192 -5.50 -5.69 -38.47
N LEU A 193 -6.76 -6.01 -38.80
CA LEU A 193 -7.49 -7.11 -38.15
C LEU A 193 -6.80 -8.46 -38.44
N ARG A 194 -6.68 -9.29 -37.41
CA ARG A 194 -6.03 -10.60 -37.46
C ARG A 194 -6.95 -11.69 -36.90
N SER A 195 -6.90 -12.85 -37.51
CA SER A 195 -7.47 -14.08 -36.94
C SER A 195 -6.36 -14.86 -36.23
N LEU A 196 -6.63 -15.30 -35.01
CA LEU A 196 -5.70 -16.12 -34.23
C LEU A 196 -6.19 -17.58 -34.15
N PRO A 197 -5.27 -18.56 -33.98
CA PRO A 197 -5.63 -19.99 -33.97
C PRO A 197 -6.66 -20.38 -32.90
N GLY A 198 -6.60 -19.75 -31.70
CA GLY A 198 -7.48 -20.04 -30.57
C GLY A 198 -8.83 -19.34 -30.64
N ALA A 199 -8.92 -18.24 -31.40
CA ALA A 199 -10.13 -17.44 -31.62
C ALA A 199 -10.88 -17.00 -30.34
N PHE A 200 -10.26 -17.09 -29.14
CA PHE A 200 -10.89 -16.78 -27.84
C PHE A 200 -12.22 -17.54 -27.63
N THR A 201 -12.22 -18.80 -27.96
CA THR A 201 -13.44 -19.63 -27.90
C THR A 201 -13.41 -20.52 -26.67
N ASP A 202 -14.47 -20.45 -25.85
CA ASP A 202 -14.84 -21.47 -24.88
C ASP A 202 -16.23 -22.03 -25.23
N PRO A 203 -16.28 -23.28 -25.72
CA PRO A 203 -17.56 -23.88 -26.17
C PRO A 203 -18.54 -24.16 -25.03
N GLN A 204 -18.12 -24.01 -23.76
CA GLN A 204 -18.99 -24.25 -22.61
C GLN A 204 -19.59 -22.96 -22.05
N ILE A 205 -19.20 -21.78 -22.54
CA ILE A 205 -19.89 -20.50 -22.18
C ILE A 205 -21.30 -20.57 -22.81
N PRO A 206 -22.36 -20.39 -22.03
CA PRO A 206 -23.73 -20.42 -22.55
C PRO A 206 -23.97 -19.32 -23.58
N VAL A 207 -24.83 -19.65 -24.55
CA VAL A 207 -25.33 -18.65 -25.52
C VAL A 207 -25.94 -17.47 -24.78
N GLY A 208 -25.67 -16.25 -25.27
CA GLY A 208 -26.13 -15.01 -24.66
C GLY A 208 -25.14 -14.40 -23.65
N PHE A 209 -23.95 -15.00 -23.50
CA PHE A 209 -22.82 -14.38 -22.82
C PHE A 209 -21.76 -13.96 -23.85
N ALA A 210 -21.12 -12.83 -23.63
CA ALA A 210 -20.10 -12.27 -24.51
C ALA A 210 -18.91 -11.73 -23.75
N PRO A 211 -17.70 -11.63 -24.39
CA PRO A 211 -16.53 -10.99 -23.80
C PRO A 211 -16.85 -9.54 -23.39
N PHE A 212 -16.74 -9.25 -22.10
CA PHE A 212 -17.12 -7.96 -21.54
C PHE A 212 -15.90 -7.09 -21.22
N ASN A 213 -14.81 -7.70 -20.70
CA ASN A 213 -13.51 -7.08 -20.62
C ASN A 213 -12.41 -8.05 -20.99
N ILE A 214 -11.23 -7.54 -21.30
CA ILE A 214 -10.01 -8.30 -21.55
C ILE A 214 -8.82 -7.55 -20.97
N GLN A 215 -7.96 -8.24 -20.21
CA GLN A 215 -6.75 -7.66 -19.63
C GLN A 215 -5.58 -8.64 -19.73
N ASN A 216 -4.37 -8.09 -19.95
CA ASN A 216 -3.14 -8.86 -19.87
C ASN A 216 -2.61 -8.79 -18.42
N LEU A 217 -2.73 -9.87 -17.68
CA LEU A 217 -2.26 -10.01 -16.32
C LEU A 217 -1.16 -11.07 -16.25
N GLY A 218 0.05 -10.65 -15.95
CA GLY A 218 1.18 -11.58 -15.82
C GLY A 218 1.56 -12.34 -17.10
N GLY A 219 1.21 -11.84 -18.29
CA GLY A 219 1.52 -12.46 -19.59
C GLY A 219 0.46 -13.42 -20.12
N SER A 220 -0.68 -13.56 -19.44
CA SER A 220 -1.87 -14.26 -19.91
C SER A 220 -3.02 -13.27 -20.10
N LEU A 221 -3.94 -13.59 -21.02
CA LEU A 221 -5.12 -12.76 -21.28
C LEU A 221 -6.30 -13.29 -20.45
N TYR A 222 -6.76 -12.50 -19.52
CA TYR A 222 -7.96 -12.75 -18.73
C TYR A 222 -9.13 -12.07 -19.42
N VAL A 223 -10.21 -12.82 -19.67
CA VAL A 223 -11.43 -12.36 -20.33
C VAL A 223 -12.59 -12.56 -19.37
N THR A 224 -13.30 -11.48 -19.06
CA THR A 224 -14.60 -11.58 -18.37
C THR A 224 -15.71 -11.68 -19.37
N TYR A 225 -16.77 -12.40 -19.01
CA TYR A 225 -17.99 -12.52 -19.80
C TYR A 225 -19.18 -12.04 -18.99
N ALA A 226 -20.07 -11.30 -19.64
CA ALA A 226 -21.34 -10.89 -19.07
C ALA A 226 -22.50 -11.32 -19.99
N LYS A 227 -23.68 -11.45 -19.41
CA LYS A 227 -24.90 -11.79 -20.15
C LYS A 227 -25.36 -10.57 -20.96
N GLN A 228 -25.62 -10.78 -22.25
CA GLN A 228 -26.08 -9.72 -23.15
C GLN A 228 -27.58 -9.43 -22.97
N ASN A 229 -27.96 -8.16 -23.13
CA ASN A 229 -29.35 -7.76 -23.33
C ASN A 229 -29.85 -8.15 -24.75
N ALA A 230 -31.12 -7.96 -25.03
CA ALA A 230 -31.73 -8.32 -26.31
C ALA A 230 -31.14 -7.56 -27.53
N GLN A 231 -30.57 -6.39 -27.29
CA GLN A 231 -29.92 -5.55 -28.30
C GLN A 231 -28.42 -5.92 -28.47
N HIS A 232 -27.89 -6.77 -27.64
CA HIS A 232 -26.47 -7.13 -27.56
C HIS A 232 -25.55 -5.93 -27.32
N HIS A 233 -26.09 -4.84 -26.76
CA HIS A 233 -25.33 -3.62 -26.49
C HIS A 233 -24.85 -3.55 -25.04
N ASP A 234 -25.73 -3.88 -24.08
CA ASP A 234 -25.44 -3.81 -22.66
C ASP A 234 -25.60 -5.16 -21.97
N ASP A 235 -25.06 -5.26 -20.79
CA ASP A 235 -25.17 -6.45 -19.95
C ASP A 235 -26.52 -6.54 -19.23
N VAL A 236 -26.80 -7.73 -18.74
CA VAL A 236 -27.93 -8.02 -17.86
C VAL A 236 -27.40 -8.46 -16.52
N ALA A 237 -27.43 -7.53 -15.56
CA ALA A 237 -27.01 -7.82 -14.19
C ALA A 237 -27.87 -8.92 -13.55
N GLY A 238 -27.25 -9.72 -12.71
CA GLY A 238 -27.90 -10.77 -11.92
C GLY A 238 -26.90 -11.72 -11.30
N PRO A 239 -27.21 -12.29 -10.13
CA PRO A 239 -26.33 -13.24 -9.46
C PRO A 239 -25.94 -14.42 -10.37
N GLY A 240 -24.63 -14.69 -10.49
CA GLY A 240 -24.11 -15.74 -11.35
C GLY A 240 -24.04 -15.38 -12.86
N ASN A 241 -24.39 -14.15 -13.25
CA ASN A 241 -24.28 -13.68 -14.64
C ASN A 241 -22.84 -13.25 -14.95
N GLY A 242 -21.89 -14.20 -14.91
CA GLY A 242 -20.50 -13.92 -15.26
C GLY A 242 -19.60 -15.14 -15.32
N TYR A 243 -18.51 -15.02 -16.11
CA TYR A 243 -17.43 -15.99 -16.22
C TYR A 243 -16.10 -15.25 -16.32
N VAL A 244 -15.02 -15.93 -15.96
CA VAL A 244 -13.64 -15.47 -16.19
C VAL A 244 -12.84 -16.61 -16.80
N ASP A 245 -12.33 -16.39 -18.00
CA ASP A 245 -11.46 -17.34 -18.71
C ASP A 245 -10.03 -16.77 -18.81
N VAL A 246 -9.06 -17.68 -18.87
CA VAL A 246 -7.66 -17.36 -19.11
C VAL A 246 -7.24 -17.97 -20.45
N TYR A 247 -6.66 -17.11 -21.29
CA TYR A 247 -6.17 -17.48 -22.63
C TYR A 247 -4.66 -17.19 -22.75
N ASP A 248 -4.02 -17.95 -23.65
CA ASP A 248 -2.70 -17.53 -24.12
C ASP A 248 -2.79 -16.33 -25.08
N LEU A 249 -1.64 -15.79 -25.49
CA LEU A 249 -1.59 -14.63 -26.39
C LEU A 249 -2.02 -14.96 -27.84
N ASN A 250 -2.32 -16.22 -28.16
CA ASN A 250 -2.88 -16.66 -29.45
C ASN A 250 -4.39 -16.96 -29.35
N GLY A 251 -5.01 -16.65 -28.23
CA GLY A 251 -6.43 -16.86 -27.98
C GLY A 251 -6.81 -18.31 -27.73
N LEU A 252 -5.83 -19.19 -27.40
CA LEU A 252 -6.12 -20.56 -26.96
C LEU A 252 -6.56 -20.55 -25.51
N LEU A 253 -7.68 -21.19 -25.21
CA LEU A 253 -8.18 -21.34 -23.85
C LEU A 253 -7.19 -22.17 -23.03
N LEU A 254 -6.67 -21.57 -21.96
CA LEU A 254 -5.82 -22.25 -20.97
C LEU A 254 -6.67 -22.81 -19.84
N GLN A 255 -7.64 -22.02 -19.39
CA GLN A 255 -8.49 -22.39 -18.26
C GLN A 255 -9.76 -21.54 -18.23
N ARG A 256 -10.93 -22.16 -17.93
CA ARG A 256 -12.06 -21.44 -17.36
C ARG A 256 -11.79 -21.31 -15.87
N LEU A 257 -11.39 -20.10 -15.44
CA LEU A 257 -10.94 -19.87 -14.08
C LEU A 257 -12.12 -19.77 -13.11
N VAL A 258 -13.15 -18.97 -13.46
CA VAL A 258 -14.33 -18.77 -12.62
C VAL A 258 -15.60 -18.91 -13.45
N SER A 259 -16.58 -19.63 -12.91
CA SER A 259 -17.91 -19.82 -13.51
C SER A 259 -18.98 -19.38 -12.54
N THR A 260 -19.82 -18.43 -12.94
CA THR A 260 -21.01 -18.01 -12.16
C THR A 260 -20.68 -17.61 -10.71
N GLY A 261 -21.31 -18.20 -9.71
CA GLY A 261 -21.04 -17.95 -8.28
C GLY A 261 -21.23 -16.48 -7.88
N PRO A 262 -20.22 -15.82 -7.33
CA PRO A 262 -20.30 -14.42 -6.91
C PRO A 262 -20.16 -13.41 -8.06
N LEU A 263 -20.01 -13.87 -9.32
CA LEU A 263 -19.89 -12.99 -10.48
C LEU A 263 -21.24 -12.43 -10.90
N ASN A 264 -21.27 -11.12 -11.20
CA ASN A 264 -22.45 -10.38 -11.60
C ASN A 264 -22.03 -9.26 -12.56
N SER A 265 -22.08 -9.51 -13.87
CA SER A 265 -21.53 -8.63 -14.91
C SER A 265 -20.09 -8.19 -14.58
N PRO A 266 -19.12 -9.12 -14.48
CA PRO A 266 -17.74 -8.80 -14.10
C PRO A 266 -17.03 -7.99 -15.19
N TRP A 267 -16.37 -6.87 -14.82
CA TRP A 267 -15.63 -6.05 -15.77
C TRP A 267 -14.18 -5.79 -15.33
N GLY A 268 -13.95 -5.02 -14.29
CA GLY A 268 -12.61 -4.65 -13.82
C GLY A 268 -11.87 -5.85 -13.23
N MET A 269 -10.57 -5.99 -13.55
CA MET A 269 -9.72 -7.03 -12.98
C MET A 269 -8.37 -6.46 -12.56
N ALA A 270 -7.78 -6.99 -11.49
CA ALA A 270 -6.41 -6.67 -11.09
C ALA A 270 -5.78 -7.81 -10.29
N LEU A 271 -4.46 -8.04 -10.44
CA LEU A 271 -3.71 -8.91 -9.53
C LEU A 271 -3.27 -8.09 -8.31
N ALA A 272 -3.66 -8.53 -7.13
CA ALA A 272 -3.34 -7.83 -5.89
C ALA A 272 -1.83 -7.98 -5.55
N PRO A 273 -1.15 -6.89 -5.15
CA PRO A 273 0.22 -7.00 -4.64
C PRO A 273 0.23 -7.78 -3.31
N ALA A 274 1.36 -8.39 -2.97
CA ALA A 274 1.49 -9.27 -1.80
C ALA A 274 1.06 -8.62 -0.46
N GLY A 275 1.11 -7.28 -0.36
CA GLY A 275 0.72 -6.53 0.84
C GLY A 275 -0.75 -6.10 0.89
N PHE A 276 -1.61 -6.56 -0.01
CA PHE A 276 -3.02 -6.16 -0.08
C PHE A 276 -3.91 -6.95 0.90
N GLY A 277 -3.69 -6.76 2.19
CA GLY A 277 -4.44 -7.46 3.25
C GLY A 277 -4.43 -8.98 3.08
N ASP A 278 -5.56 -9.63 3.38
CA ASP A 278 -5.74 -11.08 3.21
C ASP A 278 -5.76 -11.53 1.74
N PHE A 279 -5.92 -10.60 0.81
CA PHE A 279 -6.02 -10.88 -0.62
C PHE A 279 -4.72 -10.64 -1.39
N GLY A 280 -3.57 -10.55 -0.69
CA GLY A 280 -2.26 -10.44 -1.33
C GLY A 280 -2.02 -11.60 -2.30
N GLY A 281 -1.74 -11.28 -3.59
CA GLY A 281 -1.56 -12.24 -4.67
C GLY A 281 -2.85 -12.75 -5.34
N ALA A 282 -4.03 -12.37 -4.86
CA ALA A 282 -5.31 -12.78 -5.44
C ALA A 282 -5.62 -12.07 -6.76
N LEU A 283 -6.44 -12.69 -7.60
CA LEU A 283 -7.13 -12.01 -8.69
C LEU A 283 -8.38 -11.33 -8.13
N LEU A 284 -8.40 -10.01 -8.21
CA LEU A 284 -9.58 -9.19 -7.88
C LEU A 284 -10.43 -9.02 -9.13
N VAL A 285 -11.75 -9.26 -8.99
CA VAL A 285 -12.74 -9.09 -10.05
C VAL A 285 -13.87 -8.20 -9.55
N GLY A 286 -14.03 -7.04 -10.18
CA GLY A 286 -15.10 -6.10 -9.91
C GLY A 286 -16.35 -6.40 -10.73
N ASN A 287 -17.47 -6.46 -10.07
CA ASN A 287 -18.78 -6.64 -10.66
C ASN A 287 -19.44 -5.28 -10.94
N PHE A 288 -19.79 -5.02 -12.18
CA PHE A 288 -20.65 -3.87 -12.52
C PHE A 288 -22.06 -4.05 -11.93
N GLY A 289 -22.59 -5.27 -11.96
CA GLY A 289 -23.98 -5.55 -11.64
C GLY A 289 -24.40 -5.36 -10.18
N ASP A 290 -23.45 -5.50 -9.23
CA ASP A 290 -23.73 -5.27 -7.79
C ASP A 290 -22.67 -4.41 -7.08
N GLY A 291 -21.62 -4.02 -7.78
CA GLY A 291 -20.54 -3.20 -7.23
C GLY A 291 -19.59 -3.89 -6.27
N ALA A 292 -19.68 -5.21 -6.10
CA ALA A 292 -18.77 -5.96 -5.25
C ALA A 292 -17.42 -6.20 -5.96
N ILE A 293 -16.33 -6.23 -5.19
CA ILE A 293 -15.02 -6.69 -5.66
C ILE A 293 -14.73 -8.02 -5.01
N ASN A 294 -14.63 -9.07 -5.82
CA ASN A 294 -14.44 -10.45 -5.40
C ASN A 294 -12.98 -10.86 -5.61
N ALA A 295 -12.40 -11.54 -4.63
CA ALA A 295 -11.05 -12.09 -4.69
C ALA A 295 -11.09 -13.58 -5.00
N PHE A 296 -10.23 -14.01 -5.92
CA PHE A 296 -10.09 -15.41 -6.33
C PHE A 296 -8.62 -15.81 -6.29
N ASP A 297 -8.34 -17.06 -5.99
CA ASP A 297 -7.02 -17.64 -6.24
C ASP A 297 -6.75 -17.63 -7.75
N PRO A 298 -5.66 -17.01 -8.22
CA PRO A 298 -5.42 -16.81 -9.65
C PRO A 298 -5.06 -18.09 -10.41
N VAL A 299 -4.78 -19.20 -9.69
CA VAL A 299 -4.42 -20.50 -10.28
C VAL A 299 -5.62 -21.46 -10.30
N SER A 300 -6.32 -21.56 -9.17
CA SER A 300 -7.44 -22.52 -9.04
C SER A 300 -8.82 -21.91 -9.33
N GLY A 301 -8.95 -20.58 -9.32
CA GLY A 301 -10.24 -19.90 -9.40
C GLY A 301 -11.09 -20.01 -8.12
N THR A 302 -10.50 -20.51 -7.02
CA THR A 302 -11.22 -20.61 -5.74
C THR A 302 -11.60 -19.24 -5.24
N PHE A 303 -12.87 -19.05 -4.87
CA PHE A 303 -13.35 -17.82 -4.26
C PHE A 303 -12.77 -17.66 -2.85
N LEU A 304 -12.06 -16.57 -2.60
CA LEU A 304 -11.40 -16.26 -1.33
C LEU A 304 -12.26 -15.36 -0.44
N GLY A 305 -13.18 -14.59 -1.03
CA GLY A 305 -14.05 -13.65 -0.34
C GLY A 305 -14.26 -12.36 -1.14
N ALA A 306 -15.17 -11.50 -0.70
CA ALA A 306 -15.33 -10.14 -1.21
C ALA A 306 -14.62 -9.14 -0.30
N LEU A 307 -14.22 -7.99 -0.84
CA LEU A 307 -13.68 -6.89 -0.04
C LEU A 307 -14.77 -6.38 0.94
N GLN A 308 -14.41 -6.26 2.21
CA GLN A 308 -15.33 -5.87 3.29
C GLN A 308 -14.93 -4.52 3.89
N ASP A 309 -15.90 -3.77 4.39
CA ASP A 309 -15.67 -2.56 5.16
C ASP A 309 -15.23 -2.85 6.61
N GLY A 310 -15.02 -1.80 7.39
CA GLY A 310 -14.64 -1.90 8.81
C GLY A 310 -15.64 -2.67 9.69
N THR A 311 -16.91 -2.81 9.26
CA THR A 311 -17.96 -3.55 9.97
C THR A 311 -17.98 -5.04 9.61
N GLY A 312 -17.30 -5.44 8.53
CA GLY A 312 -17.33 -6.79 7.96
C GLY A 312 -18.43 -6.99 6.90
N SER A 313 -19.08 -5.91 6.47
CA SER A 313 -20.05 -5.94 5.37
C SER A 313 -19.31 -5.84 4.04
N THR A 314 -19.78 -6.56 3.01
CA THR A 314 -19.23 -6.41 1.65
C THR A 314 -19.34 -4.96 1.18
N ILE A 315 -18.26 -4.43 0.64
CA ILE A 315 -18.25 -3.11 0.00
C ILE A 315 -18.97 -3.23 -1.34
N HIS A 316 -19.97 -2.38 -1.55
CA HIS A 316 -20.70 -2.25 -2.80
C HIS A 316 -20.50 -0.86 -3.39
N ILE A 317 -19.93 -0.78 -4.59
CA ILE A 317 -19.70 0.45 -5.35
C ILE A 317 -20.64 0.43 -6.56
N PRO A 318 -21.83 1.05 -6.50
CA PRO A 318 -22.79 1.01 -7.59
C PRO A 318 -22.18 1.50 -8.90
N GLY A 319 -22.37 0.75 -9.99
CA GLY A 319 -21.81 1.08 -11.30
C GLY A 319 -20.31 0.92 -11.40
N LEU A 320 -19.71 0.01 -10.62
CA LEU A 320 -18.26 -0.27 -10.62
C LEU A 320 -17.77 -0.74 -11.98
N TRP A 321 -16.80 -0.02 -12.54
CA TRP A 321 -16.17 -0.35 -13.81
C TRP A 321 -14.71 -0.81 -13.64
N GLY A 322 -13.77 0.11 -13.79
CA GLY A 322 -12.35 -0.19 -13.76
C GLY A 322 -11.79 -0.37 -12.35
N VAL A 323 -10.83 -1.28 -12.22
CA VAL A 323 -9.99 -1.40 -11.03
C VAL A 323 -8.53 -1.55 -11.44
N THR A 324 -7.62 -0.86 -10.75
CA THR A 324 -6.19 -0.93 -11.01
C THR A 324 -5.40 -0.56 -9.76
N PHE A 325 -4.22 -1.12 -9.58
CA PHE A 325 -3.30 -0.66 -8.54
C PHE A 325 -2.51 0.56 -9.02
N GLY A 326 -2.12 1.41 -8.08
CA GLY A 326 -1.23 2.52 -8.39
C GLY A 326 0.12 2.04 -8.91
N ASN A 327 0.78 2.88 -9.72
CA ASN A 327 2.08 2.54 -10.32
C ASN A 327 3.28 2.87 -9.41
N GLY A 328 3.06 3.43 -8.22
CA GLY A 328 4.10 3.84 -7.27
C GLY A 328 4.96 5.01 -7.75
N SER A 329 4.68 5.59 -8.93
CA SER A 329 5.46 6.72 -9.44
C SER A 329 5.17 8.00 -8.65
N ARG A 330 6.22 8.77 -8.39
CA ARG A 330 6.13 10.09 -7.75
C ARG A 330 6.47 11.15 -8.79
N ALA A 331 5.66 12.18 -8.90
CA ALA A 331 6.03 13.36 -9.66
C ALA A 331 7.29 13.99 -9.03
N ASN A 332 8.17 14.57 -9.86
CA ASN A 332 9.44 15.17 -9.44
C ASN A 332 9.28 16.07 -8.20
N GLY A 333 9.67 15.56 -7.03
CA GLY A 333 9.59 16.27 -5.75
C GLY A 333 8.20 16.37 -5.13
N ALA A 334 7.16 15.77 -5.69
CA ALA A 334 5.83 15.75 -5.10
C ALA A 334 5.75 14.76 -3.93
N VAL A 335 4.97 15.12 -2.92
CA VAL A 335 4.74 14.27 -1.73
C VAL A 335 3.88 13.06 -2.08
N ALA A 336 3.00 13.17 -3.07
CA ALA A 336 2.11 12.10 -3.52
C ALA A 336 2.63 11.42 -4.80
N PRO A 337 2.46 10.09 -4.95
CA PRO A 337 2.72 9.38 -6.20
C PRO A 337 1.83 9.90 -7.33
N SER A 338 2.37 10.21 -8.51
CA SER A 338 1.56 10.74 -9.62
C SER A 338 0.56 9.73 -10.16
N GLY A 339 0.90 8.44 -10.22
CA GLY A 339 0.01 7.35 -10.62
C GLY A 339 -0.47 6.50 -9.44
N GLY A 340 -0.55 7.10 -8.25
CA GLY A 340 -1.08 6.46 -7.06
C GLY A 340 -0.12 5.50 -6.35
N ASP A 341 -0.47 5.15 -5.13
CA ASP A 341 0.28 4.20 -4.32
C ASP A 341 0.10 2.77 -4.85
N ALA A 342 1.21 2.01 -4.96
CA ALA A 342 1.21 0.65 -5.51
C ALA A 342 0.46 -0.37 -4.64
N SER A 343 0.18 -0.06 -3.38
CA SER A 343 -0.61 -0.90 -2.46
C SER A 343 -2.09 -0.51 -2.41
N THR A 344 -2.49 0.54 -3.13
CA THR A 344 -3.86 1.06 -3.17
C THR A 344 -4.56 0.61 -4.45
N LEU A 345 -5.76 0.05 -4.32
CA LEU A 345 -6.63 -0.29 -5.44
C LEU A 345 -7.50 0.93 -5.79
N TYR A 346 -7.29 1.50 -6.96
CA TYR A 346 -8.11 2.59 -7.50
C TYR A 346 -9.23 2.02 -8.34
N PHE A 347 -10.40 2.66 -8.29
CA PHE A 347 -11.58 2.24 -9.04
C PHE A 347 -12.29 3.41 -9.71
N THR A 348 -13.00 3.10 -10.78
CA THR A 348 -13.94 4.01 -11.45
C THR A 348 -15.34 3.43 -11.38
N ALA A 349 -16.34 4.29 -11.28
CA ALA A 349 -17.75 3.87 -11.22
C ALA A 349 -18.69 4.90 -11.85
N GLY A 350 -19.66 4.41 -12.60
CA GLY A 350 -20.78 5.18 -13.11
C GLY A 350 -21.91 5.21 -12.07
N ILE A 351 -21.80 6.10 -11.08
CA ILE A 351 -22.74 6.13 -9.95
C ILE A 351 -24.10 6.75 -10.35
N ALA A 352 -25.13 6.42 -9.57
CA ALA A 352 -26.43 7.09 -9.65
C ALA A 352 -26.38 8.42 -8.86
N GLY A 353 -27.06 9.43 -9.42
CA GLY A 353 -27.50 10.58 -8.67
C GLY A 353 -29.00 10.44 -8.31
N PRO A 354 -29.80 11.50 -8.51
CA PRO A 354 -31.25 11.37 -8.46
C PRO A 354 -31.80 10.50 -9.60
N ASP A 355 -30.98 10.23 -10.62
CA ASP A 355 -31.34 9.48 -11.82
C ASP A 355 -30.87 8.01 -11.72
N SER A 356 -30.59 7.37 -12.84
CA SER A 356 -30.12 5.99 -12.93
C SER A 356 -28.61 5.87 -12.67
N VAL A 357 -28.14 4.65 -12.43
CA VAL A 357 -26.71 4.28 -12.51
C VAL A 357 -26.15 4.76 -13.85
N GLU A 358 -24.86 5.15 -13.88
CA GLU A 358 -24.15 5.72 -15.03
C GLU A 358 -24.47 7.18 -15.38
N SER A 359 -25.37 7.84 -14.64
CA SER A 359 -25.65 9.27 -14.87
C SER A 359 -24.60 10.21 -14.26
N HIS A 360 -23.79 9.71 -13.34
CA HIS A 360 -22.72 10.44 -12.66
C HIS A 360 -21.43 9.60 -12.56
N GLY A 361 -20.35 10.17 -12.01
CA GLY A 361 -19.07 9.51 -11.96
C GLY A 361 -18.40 9.56 -10.59
N LEU A 362 -17.59 8.52 -10.33
CA LEU A 362 -16.75 8.42 -9.16
C LEU A 362 -15.40 7.78 -9.53
N LEU A 363 -14.32 8.43 -9.13
CA LEU A 363 -13.00 7.87 -9.00
C LEU A 363 -12.71 7.74 -7.50
N GLY A 364 -12.36 6.56 -7.05
CA GLY A 364 -12.04 6.32 -5.65
C GLY A 364 -10.89 5.34 -5.45
N ALA A 365 -10.56 5.10 -4.20
CA ALA A 365 -9.48 4.23 -3.75
C ALA A 365 -9.96 3.29 -2.65
N LEU A 366 -9.40 2.10 -2.62
CA LEU A 366 -9.58 1.09 -1.58
C LEU A 366 -8.22 0.70 -1.02
N GLN A 367 -8.06 0.79 0.29
CA GLN A 367 -6.85 0.42 0.99
C GLN A 367 -7.16 -0.60 2.09
N PRO A 368 -6.29 -1.60 2.33
CA PRO A 368 -6.40 -2.43 3.51
C PRO A 368 -6.38 -1.54 4.77
N ALA A 369 -7.31 -1.75 5.68
CA ALA A 369 -7.27 -1.06 6.96
C ALA A 369 -6.03 -1.53 7.75
N PRO A 370 -5.27 -0.62 8.36
CA PRO A 370 -4.17 -1.04 9.22
C PRO A 370 -4.72 -1.84 10.40
N ALA A 371 -4.04 -2.94 10.73
CA ALA A 371 -4.42 -3.78 11.85
C ALA A 371 -3.21 -4.04 12.74
N ILE A 372 -3.32 -3.73 14.04
CA ILE A 372 -2.29 -4.03 15.04
C ILE A 372 -2.51 -5.48 15.49
N THR A 373 -1.45 -6.28 15.45
CA THR A 373 -1.47 -7.67 15.94
C THR A 373 -1.86 -7.71 17.42
N THR A 374 -2.60 -8.73 17.84
CA THR A 374 -2.89 -8.97 19.26
C THR A 374 -1.59 -9.01 20.07
N ASN A 375 -1.49 -8.19 21.11
CA ASN A 375 -0.24 -7.97 21.89
C ASN A 375 0.93 -7.43 21.06
N GLY A 376 0.67 -6.82 19.91
CA GLY A 376 1.69 -6.32 19.00
C GLY A 376 2.32 -4.98 19.42
N VAL A 377 1.89 -4.36 20.52
CA VAL A 377 2.50 -3.14 21.07
C VAL A 377 3.42 -3.54 22.21
N VAL A 378 4.73 -3.34 22.01
CA VAL A 378 5.76 -3.84 22.93
C VAL A 378 6.88 -2.82 23.13
N ASN A 379 7.65 -2.98 24.20
CA ASN A 379 8.92 -2.25 24.39
C ASN A 379 9.91 -2.64 23.27
N ALA A 380 10.48 -1.68 22.56
CA ALA A 380 11.32 -1.93 21.39
C ALA A 380 12.68 -2.60 21.71
N ALA A 381 13.10 -2.67 22.97
CA ALA A 381 14.35 -3.31 23.37
C ALA A 381 14.14 -4.71 23.97
N SER A 382 13.10 -4.92 24.77
CA SER A 382 12.83 -6.20 25.42
C SER A 382 11.76 -7.05 24.73
N PHE A 383 10.95 -6.46 23.85
CA PHE A 383 9.74 -7.03 23.27
C PHE A 383 8.69 -7.47 24.32
N SER A 384 8.79 -6.95 25.55
CA SER A 384 7.77 -7.15 26.58
C SER A 384 6.56 -6.24 26.32
N ALA A 385 5.38 -6.65 26.80
CA ALA A 385 4.12 -5.95 26.56
C ALA A 385 4.01 -4.56 27.22
N ALA A 386 4.88 -4.24 28.19
CA ALA A 386 4.87 -2.97 28.88
C ALA A 386 5.69 -1.91 28.14
N ILE A 387 5.09 -0.73 27.92
CA ILE A 387 5.75 0.46 27.36
C ILE A 387 5.80 1.57 28.41
N ALA A 388 6.67 2.55 28.23
CA ALA A 388 6.80 3.67 29.14
C ALA A 388 6.86 5.01 28.39
N PRO A 389 6.37 6.13 29.00
CA PRO A 389 6.47 7.46 28.41
C PRO A 389 7.92 7.83 28.07
N GLY A 390 8.13 8.43 26.92
CA GLY A 390 9.44 8.79 26.40
C GLY A 390 10.32 7.61 25.98
N GLY A 391 9.88 6.37 26.17
CA GLY A 391 10.55 5.15 25.73
C GLY A 391 10.21 4.76 24.29
N LEU A 392 11.09 3.97 23.66
CA LEU A 392 10.84 3.37 22.35
C LEU A 392 9.87 2.19 22.47
N ALA A 393 8.83 2.19 21.65
CA ALA A 393 7.87 1.11 21.51
C ALA A 393 7.84 0.64 20.05
N ALA A 394 7.71 -0.67 19.85
CA ALA A 394 7.47 -1.27 18.55
C ALA A 394 6.00 -1.72 18.45
N ILE A 395 5.40 -1.48 17.30
CA ILE A 395 4.01 -1.84 16.98
C ILE A 395 4.04 -2.78 15.78
N PHE A 396 3.60 -4.01 15.97
CA PHE A 396 3.52 -5.02 14.91
C PHE A 396 2.09 -5.17 14.40
N GLY A 397 1.97 -5.38 13.08
CA GLY A 397 0.66 -5.49 12.45
C GLY A 397 0.73 -5.74 10.95
N THR A 398 -0.37 -5.43 10.26
CA THR A 398 -0.49 -5.51 8.80
C THR A 398 -1.06 -4.20 8.27
N GLY A 399 -0.66 -3.81 7.05
CA GLY A 399 -1.13 -2.58 6.41
C GLY A 399 -0.72 -1.30 7.17
N LEU A 400 0.30 -1.37 8.05
CA LEU A 400 0.65 -0.28 8.94
C LEU A 400 1.24 0.93 8.21
N ALA A 401 1.96 0.68 7.10
CA ALA A 401 2.52 1.72 6.24
C ALA A 401 2.65 1.21 4.80
N ALA A 402 2.68 2.13 3.84
CA ALA A 402 2.96 1.81 2.43
C ALA A 402 4.46 1.76 2.12
N THR A 403 5.30 2.40 2.95
CA THR A 403 6.75 2.57 2.74
C THR A 403 7.53 1.92 3.87
N THR A 404 8.84 1.74 3.64
CA THR A 404 9.77 1.28 4.68
C THR A 404 10.91 2.29 4.79
N ARG A 405 10.96 3.02 5.91
CA ARG A 405 12.08 3.92 6.24
C ARG A 405 12.10 4.35 7.71
N THR A 406 13.22 4.88 8.12
CA THR A 406 13.36 5.70 9.34
C THR A 406 13.20 7.18 8.99
N TRP A 407 12.99 8.02 10.01
CA TRP A 407 13.08 9.46 9.83
C TRP A 407 14.45 9.92 9.28
N ALA A 408 14.46 11.06 8.62
CA ALA A 408 15.64 11.73 8.10
C ALA A 408 15.69 13.18 8.62
N THR A 409 16.78 13.88 8.38
CA THR A 409 16.95 15.29 8.82
C THR A 409 15.82 16.20 8.33
N ALA A 410 15.26 15.94 7.14
CA ALA A 410 14.17 16.71 6.56
C ALA A 410 12.82 16.54 7.29
N ASP A 411 12.66 15.46 8.08
CA ASP A 411 11.42 15.22 8.82
C ASP A 411 11.35 16.01 10.13
N PHE A 412 12.46 16.60 10.57
CA PHE A 412 12.50 17.40 11.80
C PHE A 412 12.11 18.86 11.53
N ALA A 413 11.08 19.34 12.22
CA ALA A 413 10.64 20.73 12.14
C ALA A 413 10.95 21.46 13.46
N ASN A 414 11.73 22.55 13.41
CA ASN A 414 12.06 23.39 14.57
C ASN A 414 12.63 22.59 15.77
N GLY A 415 13.49 21.59 15.50
CA GLY A 415 14.08 20.74 16.53
C GLY A 415 13.10 19.78 17.21
N LYS A 416 11.91 19.57 16.64
CA LYS A 416 10.91 18.62 17.13
C LYS A 416 10.95 17.32 16.32
N LEU A 417 10.64 16.22 17.03
CA LEU A 417 10.48 14.90 16.45
C LEU A 417 9.17 14.82 15.63
N PRO A 418 9.15 14.11 14.50
CA PRO A 418 7.95 13.99 13.68
C PRO A 418 6.89 13.13 14.38
N VAL A 419 5.65 13.59 14.36
CA VAL A 419 4.47 12.82 14.81
C VAL A 419 3.80 12.08 13.65
N GLN A 420 4.31 12.29 12.44
CA GLN A 420 3.86 11.61 11.22
C GLN A 420 5.06 11.34 10.31
N LEU A 421 5.06 10.18 9.65
CA LEU A 421 6.09 9.77 8.69
C LEU A 421 5.40 9.07 7.50
N ASP A 422 5.55 9.60 6.27
CA ASP A 422 4.92 9.09 5.05
C ASP A 422 3.40 8.82 5.19
N GLY A 423 2.67 9.75 5.79
CA GLY A 423 1.23 9.62 6.01
C GLY A 423 0.83 8.75 7.20
N VAL A 424 1.81 8.14 7.90
CA VAL A 424 1.56 7.28 9.07
C VAL A 424 1.72 8.06 10.36
N SER A 425 0.73 8.02 11.22
CA SER A 425 0.76 8.55 12.58
C SER A 425 0.25 7.52 13.58
N VAL A 426 0.65 7.68 14.84
CA VAL A 426 0.24 6.78 15.93
C VAL A 426 -0.25 7.61 17.11
N SER A 427 -1.36 7.22 17.71
CA SER A 427 -1.78 7.74 19.01
C SER A 427 -1.70 6.66 20.09
N ILE A 428 -1.21 7.03 21.27
CA ILE A 428 -1.18 6.22 22.47
C ILE A 428 -1.95 7.00 23.56
N ASP A 429 -2.99 6.43 24.10
CA ASP A 429 -3.94 7.11 25.00
C ASP A 429 -4.48 8.44 24.43
N GLY A 430 -4.80 8.45 23.12
CA GLY A 430 -5.26 9.64 22.41
C GLY A 430 -4.17 10.71 22.15
N LYS A 431 -2.93 10.54 22.64
CA LYS A 431 -1.83 11.47 22.47
C LYS A 431 -0.95 11.07 21.30
N PRO A 432 -0.47 12.01 20.45
CA PRO A 432 0.39 11.68 19.31
C PRO A 432 1.75 11.15 19.80
N ALA A 433 2.15 9.98 19.28
CA ALA A 433 3.48 9.43 19.45
C ALA A 433 4.43 9.96 18.38
N TYR A 434 5.74 9.94 18.65
CA TYR A 434 6.74 10.40 17.69
C TYR A 434 7.20 9.22 16.85
N VAL A 435 6.94 9.28 15.54
CA VAL A 435 7.18 8.16 14.62
C VAL A 435 8.66 8.11 14.24
N TYR A 436 9.33 7.01 14.58
CA TYR A 436 10.75 6.78 14.32
C TYR A 436 11.00 5.97 13.04
N TYR A 437 10.23 4.89 12.86
CA TYR A 437 10.35 3.95 11.75
C TYR A 437 8.96 3.50 11.29
N VAL A 438 8.80 3.32 9.99
CA VAL A 438 7.58 2.76 9.39
C VAL A 438 7.93 1.64 8.42
N SER A 439 7.09 0.61 8.40
CA SER A 439 7.05 -0.46 7.40
C SER A 439 5.63 -1.05 7.33
N PRO A 440 5.30 -1.87 6.32
CA PRO A 440 3.99 -2.53 6.24
C PRO A 440 3.64 -3.40 7.45
N SER A 441 4.65 -3.89 8.18
CA SER A 441 4.47 -4.84 9.29
C SER A 441 4.95 -4.34 10.66
N GLN A 442 5.65 -3.19 10.73
CA GLN A 442 6.20 -2.65 11.96
C GLN A 442 6.26 -1.12 11.93
N ILE A 443 5.86 -0.50 13.02
CA ILE A 443 6.12 0.93 13.29
C ILE A 443 6.84 1.03 14.62
N ASP A 444 7.94 1.80 14.67
CA ASP A 444 8.60 2.15 15.93
C ASP A 444 8.29 3.61 16.27
N VAL A 445 7.89 3.81 17.51
CA VAL A 445 7.52 5.13 18.02
C VAL A 445 8.19 5.43 19.36
N ILE A 446 8.35 6.71 19.67
CA ILE A 446 8.60 7.14 21.04
C ILE A 446 7.25 7.46 21.67
N ALA A 447 6.92 6.78 22.75
CA ALA A 447 5.67 6.99 23.45
C ALA A 447 5.59 8.43 24.01
N PRO A 448 4.46 9.13 23.88
CA PRO A 448 4.30 10.48 24.37
C PRO A 448 4.37 10.54 25.90
N ALA A 449 4.61 11.73 26.44
CA ALA A 449 4.49 11.98 27.87
C ALA A 449 3.07 11.68 28.35
N ASP A 450 2.96 10.79 29.32
CA ASP A 450 1.69 10.37 29.92
C ASP A 450 1.85 9.98 31.39
N SER A 451 0.83 10.24 32.20
CA SER A 451 0.75 9.81 33.60
C SER A 451 -0.21 8.65 33.82
N THR A 452 -0.90 8.19 32.78
CA THR A 452 -1.81 7.03 32.84
C THR A 452 -1.00 5.76 33.11
N ILE A 453 -1.52 4.90 33.95
CA ILE A 453 -0.96 3.57 34.24
C ILE A 453 -2.02 2.50 33.97
N GLY A 454 -1.62 1.45 33.27
CA GLY A 454 -2.49 0.33 32.91
C GLY A 454 -2.75 0.22 31.40
N PRO A 455 -3.84 -0.44 31.00
CA PRO A 455 -4.16 -0.60 29.60
C PRO A 455 -4.63 0.72 28.96
N VAL A 456 -4.01 1.10 27.87
CA VAL A 456 -4.34 2.30 27.08
C VAL A 456 -4.55 1.92 25.62
N PRO A 457 -5.44 2.63 24.88
CA PRO A 457 -5.64 2.39 23.46
C PRO A 457 -4.46 2.90 22.64
N VAL A 458 -4.05 2.10 21.67
CA VAL A 458 -3.09 2.48 20.60
C VAL A 458 -3.80 2.38 19.26
N VAL A 459 -3.73 3.45 18.46
CA VAL A 459 -4.32 3.52 17.12
C VAL A 459 -3.26 3.95 16.14
N VAL A 460 -3.11 3.20 15.06
CA VAL A 460 -2.30 3.55 13.89
C VAL A 460 -3.22 4.19 12.86
N ASN A 461 -2.81 5.32 12.30
CA ASN A 461 -3.47 5.94 11.16
C ASN A 461 -2.51 5.91 9.97
N ASN A 462 -2.90 5.28 8.88
CA ASN A 462 -2.15 5.22 7.62
C ASN A 462 -2.95 5.93 6.54
N ASN A 463 -2.48 7.12 6.10
CA ASN A 463 -3.13 7.94 5.06
C ASN A 463 -4.63 8.17 5.34
N ASN A 464 -4.95 8.64 6.55
CA ASN A 464 -6.30 8.89 7.06
C ASN A 464 -7.17 7.64 7.30
N VAL A 465 -6.59 6.45 7.19
CA VAL A 465 -7.28 5.20 7.54
C VAL A 465 -6.79 4.74 8.90
N ALA A 466 -7.69 4.72 9.87
CA ALA A 466 -7.37 4.33 11.25
C ALA A 466 -7.51 2.81 11.45
N SER A 467 -6.59 2.22 12.24
CA SER A 467 -6.75 0.87 12.77
C SER A 467 -7.86 0.83 13.82
N GLY A 468 -8.37 -0.37 14.10
CA GLY A 468 -9.03 -0.61 15.37
C GLY A 468 -8.06 -0.32 16.54
N PRO A 469 -8.56 0.09 17.72
CA PRO A 469 -7.73 0.30 18.90
C PRO A 469 -7.17 -1.03 19.42
N ALA A 470 -5.85 -1.08 19.64
CA ALA A 470 -5.17 -2.18 20.34
C ALA A 470 -4.79 -1.74 21.76
N ALA A 471 -4.85 -2.65 22.72
CA ALA A 471 -4.46 -2.35 24.10
C ALA A 471 -2.95 -2.45 24.26
N ALA A 472 -2.31 -1.44 24.86
CA ALA A 472 -0.94 -1.48 25.36
C ALA A 472 -0.92 -1.32 26.87
N GLN A 473 0.06 -1.92 27.55
CA GLN A 473 0.27 -1.73 28.99
C GLN A 473 1.22 -0.56 29.21
N LEU A 474 0.68 0.60 29.58
CA LEU A 474 1.49 1.77 29.90
C LEU A 474 1.90 1.74 31.37
N GLN A 475 3.18 1.87 31.66
CA GLN A 475 3.78 1.92 32.99
C GLN A 475 4.67 3.15 33.14
N ALA A 476 4.85 3.64 34.36
CA ALA A 476 5.72 4.78 34.61
C ALA A 476 7.17 4.52 34.14
N VAL A 477 7.61 3.27 34.27
CA VAL A 477 8.89 2.76 33.78
C VAL A 477 8.73 1.35 33.24
N SER A 478 9.42 1.06 32.14
CA SER A 478 9.55 -0.28 31.55
C SER A 478 10.99 -0.41 31.04
N PRO A 479 11.97 -0.51 31.99
CA PRO A 479 13.39 -0.44 31.64
C PRO A 479 13.82 -1.66 30.85
N ALA A 480 14.55 -1.44 29.74
CA ALA A 480 15.12 -2.49 28.93
C ALA A 480 16.43 -2.06 28.31
N PHE A 481 17.43 -2.95 28.25
CA PHE A 481 18.64 -2.74 27.48
C PHE A 481 18.46 -3.19 26.03
N PHE A 482 18.99 -2.43 25.09
CA PHE A 482 19.16 -2.94 23.74
C PHE A 482 20.17 -4.08 23.73
N ALA A 483 19.96 -5.09 22.91
CA ALA A 483 20.79 -6.30 22.91
C ALA A 483 21.11 -6.80 21.49
N ALA A 484 22.27 -7.39 21.32
CA ALA A 484 22.64 -8.21 20.18
C ALA A 484 22.70 -9.69 20.64
N GLY A 485 21.68 -10.45 20.28
CA GLY A 485 21.46 -11.77 20.88
C GLY A 485 21.29 -11.66 22.40
N LYS A 486 22.15 -12.33 23.17
CA LYS A 486 22.14 -12.25 24.63
C LYS A 486 23.04 -11.14 25.22
N TYR A 487 23.73 -10.35 24.41
CA TYR A 487 24.65 -9.32 24.90
C TYR A 487 24.00 -7.95 24.90
N ALA A 488 24.01 -7.26 26.04
CA ALA A 488 23.60 -5.88 26.14
C ALA A 488 24.48 -4.99 25.24
N ILE A 489 23.89 -4.06 24.51
CA ILE A 489 24.63 -3.09 23.70
C ILE A 489 25.32 -2.12 24.64
N ALA A 490 26.65 -2.24 24.69
CA ALA A 490 27.51 -1.39 25.49
C ALA A 490 28.74 -0.93 24.71
N THR A 491 29.31 0.19 25.10
CA THR A 491 30.54 0.73 24.52
C THR A 491 31.54 1.12 25.58
N HIS A 492 32.81 1.08 25.21
CA HIS A 492 33.87 1.77 25.91
C HIS A 492 33.66 3.29 25.88
N GLY A 493 34.35 4.04 26.73
CA GLY A 493 34.26 5.51 26.75
C GLY A 493 34.63 6.19 25.42
N ASN A 494 35.41 5.52 24.56
CA ASN A 494 35.76 5.99 23.22
C ASN A 494 34.73 5.64 22.14
N GLY A 495 33.63 4.97 22.51
CA GLY A 495 32.54 4.58 21.60
C GLY A 495 32.75 3.24 20.87
N SER A 496 33.87 2.51 21.08
CA SER A 496 34.03 1.15 20.51
C SER A 496 33.15 0.14 21.27
N LEU A 497 32.68 -0.90 20.55
CA LEU A 497 31.73 -1.88 21.08
C LEU A 497 32.37 -2.80 22.12
N ILE A 498 31.58 -3.16 23.13
CA ILE A 498 31.92 -4.18 24.13
C ILE A 498 31.16 -5.46 23.77
N GLY A 499 31.90 -6.60 23.73
CA GLY A 499 31.29 -7.88 23.47
C GLY A 499 32.28 -8.88 22.87
N PRO A 500 31.83 -10.11 22.53
CA PRO A 500 32.67 -11.08 21.87
C PRO A 500 32.90 -10.68 20.40
N ALA A 501 34.16 -10.73 19.97
CA ALA A 501 34.57 -10.29 18.63
C ALA A 501 33.93 -11.07 17.48
N ASN A 502 33.52 -12.32 17.74
CA ASN A 502 32.84 -13.16 16.76
C ASN A 502 31.36 -12.78 16.51
N LEU A 503 30.73 -12.04 17.45
CA LEU A 503 29.34 -11.60 17.32
C LEU A 503 29.26 -10.13 16.87
N LEU A 504 30.14 -9.28 17.41
CA LEU A 504 30.20 -7.85 17.14
C LEU A 504 31.58 -7.51 16.57
N PRO A 505 31.76 -7.41 15.26
CA PRO A 505 33.04 -7.14 14.64
C PRO A 505 33.74 -5.89 15.23
N GLY A 506 34.95 -6.04 15.70
CA GLY A 506 35.73 -4.98 16.36
C GLY A 506 35.40 -4.76 17.83
N ALA A 507 34.48 -5.54 18.41
CA ALA A 507 34.22 -5.48 19.86
C ALA A 507 35.38 -6.09 20.66
N THR A 508 35.61 -5.52 21.85
CA THR A 508 36.58 -6.00 22.82
C THR A 508 35.94 -6.12 24.21
N PRO A 509 36.46 -6.96 25.11
CA PRO A 509 35.98 -7.04 26.48
C PRO A 509 36.21 -5.73 27.22
N ALA A 510 35.27 -5.32 28.07
CA ALA A 510 35.51 -4.24 29.05
C ALA A 510 36.44 -4.73 30.17
N THR A 511 37.16 -3.84 30.83
CA THR A 511 38.03 -4.17 31.94
C THR A 511 37.41 -3.81 33.28
N GLN A 512 37.78 -4.54 34.34
CA GLN A 512 37.39 -4.20 35.70
C GLN A 512 37.89 -2.79 36.07
N GLY A 513 37.02 -1.95 36.65
CA GLY A 513 37.32 -0.55 36.98
C GLY A 513 37.08 0.41 35.80
N GLU A 514 36.85 -0.05 34.61
CA GLU A 514 36.51 0.77 33.45
C GLU A 514 35.11 1.36 33.56
N THR A 515 34.92 2.59 33.09
CA THR A 515 33.56 3.15 32.90
C THR A 515 33.05 2.82 31.50
N ILE A 516 32.00 2.01 31.45
CA ILE A 516 31.31 1.61 30.22
C ILE A 516 29.99 2.36 30.04
N VAL A 517 29.53 2.46 28.81
CA VAL A 517 28.27 3.09 28.44
C VAL A 517 27.31 2.03 27.94
N ILE A 518 26.15 1.90 28.58
CA ILE A 518 25.11 0.92 28.23
C ILE A 518 23.91 1.69 27.67
N TYR A 519 23.28 1.13 26.65
CA TYR A 519 22.14 1.76 25.98
C TYR A 519 20.85 0.95 26.21
N GLY A 520 19.77 1.69 26.46
CA GLY A 520 18.45 1.13 26.72
C GLY A 520 17.31 2.11 26.43
N THR A 521 16.13 1.73 26.86
CA THR A 521 14.92 2.55 26.74
C THR A 521 13.96 2.28 27.91
N GLY A 522 13.03 3.21 28.16
CA GLY A 522 11.95 3.02 29.12
C GLY A 522 12.36 3.17 30.60
N PHE A 523 13.51 3.76 30.89
CA PHE A 523 13.99 3.97 32.27
C PHE A 523 13.25 5.11 33.00
N GLY A 524 12.35 5.83 32.33
CA GLY A 524 11.50 6.84 32.94
C GLY A 524 11.68 8.25 32.40
N SER A 525 11.06 9.21 33.10
CA SER A 525 11.11 10.63 32.76
C SER A 525 12.47 11.26 33.05
N THR A 526 12.76 12.36 32.37
CA THR A 526 13.99 13.15 32.55
C THR A 526 13.73 14.55 33.13
N ASN A 527 14.72 15.13 33.72
CA ASN A 527 14.72 16.52 34.15
C ASN A 527 15.98 17.25 33.60
N PRO A 528 15.81 18.28 32.72
CA PRO A 528 14.52 18.71 32.14
C PRO A 528 13.89 17.63 31.25
N SER A 529 12.56 17.72 31.04
CA SER A 529 11.88 16.86 30.06
C SER A 529 12.40 17.20 28.66
N VAL A 530 12.70 16.12 27.88
CA VAL A 530 13.14 16.22 26.49
C VAL A 530 12.16 15.49 25.54
N ASP A 531 10.91 15.29 25.98
CA ASP A 531 9.91 14.60 25.20
C ASP A 531 9.57 15.40 23.94
N GLY A 532 9.62 14.72 22.78
CA GLY A 532 9.34 15.33 21.49
C GLY A 532 10.39 16.32 20.98
N VAL A 533 11.54 16.39 21.61
CA VAL A 533 12.62 17.28 21.20
C VAL A 533 13.83 16.48 20.74
N LEU A 534 14.41 16.88 19.63
CA LEU A 534 15.73 16.40 19.22
C LEU A 534 16.77 17.07 20.15
N SER A 535 17.06 16.43 21.30
CA SER A 535 17.93 17.01 22.30
C SER A 535 19.40 16.96 21.87
N PRO A 536 20.09 18.11 21.85
CA PRO A 536 21.53 18.15 21.60
C PRO A 536 22.38 17.75 22.82
N SER A 537 21.77 17.68 24.01
CA SER A 537 22.46 17.41 25.28
C SER A 537 21.71 16.34 26.08
N PRO A 538 22.43 15.42 26.74
CA PRO A 538 21.82 14.38 27.57
C PRO A 538 21.05 15.00 28.76
N ALA A 539 19.81 14.54 28.99
CA ALA A 539 18.98 14.93 30.14
C ALA A 539 18.93 13.80 31.17
N LYS A 540 19.19 14.11 32.44
CA LYS A 540 19.24 13.11 33.51
C LYS A 540 17.87 12.49 33.78
N LEU A 541 17.85 11.20 34.06
CA LEU A 541 16.66 10.50 34.58
C LEU A 541 16.28 11.08 35.94
N VAL A 542 14.98 11.23 36.20
CA VAL A 542 14.45 11.67 37.52
C VAL A 542 14.75 10.61 38.58
N THR A 543 14.60 9.34 38.25
CA THR A 543 14.92 8.21 39.11
C THR A 543 16.09 7.43 38.51
N ALA A 544 17.19 7.38 39.25
CA ALA A 544 18.38 6.65 38.86
C ALA A 544 18.14 5.13 38.97
N PRO A 545 18.52 4.33 37.96
CA PRO A 545 18.43 2.87 38.06
C PRO A 545 19.55 2.29 38.94
N GLU A 546 19.29 1.17 39.59
CA GLU A 546 20.32 0.31 40.20
C GLU A 546 20.86 -0.64 39.15
N ILE A 547 22.17 -0.72 38.98
CA ILE A 547 22.82 -1.57 37.99
C ILE A 547 23.64 -2.66 38.71
N THR A 548 23.52 -3.90 38.24
CA THR A 548 24.37 -5.00 38.69
C THR A 548 25.11 -5.64 37.52
N ILE A 549 26.40 -5.96 37.74
CA ILE A 549 27.23 -6.70 36.81
C ILE A 549 27.82 -7.88 37.59
N ALA A 550 27.66 -9.09 37.09
CA ALA A 550 27.99 -10.34 37.79
C ALA A 550 27.37 -10.46 39.20
N GLY A 551 26.20 -9.82 39.41
CA GLY A 551 25.50 -9.72 40.72
C GLY A 551 26.07 -8.67 41.69
N ALA A 552 27.19 -8.03 41.37
CA ALA A 552 27.76 -6.95 42.15
C ALA A 552 27.18 -5.59 41.71
N ALA A 553 26.91 -4.69 42.67
CA ALA A 553 26.45 -3.35 42.38
C ALA A 553 27.51 -2.56 41.62
N ALA A 554 27.14 -1.97 40.48
CA ALA A 554 28.00 -1.12 39.68
C ALA A 554 27.82 0.35 40.07
N ASN A 555 28.94 1.07 40.23
CA ASN A 555 28.89 2.51 40.51
C ASN A 555 28.47 3.28 39.26
N MET A 556 27.30 3.93 39.30
CA MET A 556 26.73 4.69 38.20
C MET A 556 27.27 6.14 38.23
N THR A 557 27.84 6.57 37.11
CA THR A 557 28.36 7.95 36.94
C THR A 557 27.39 8.85 36.18
N PHE A 558 26.52 8.26 35.35
CA PHE A 558 25.48 8.98 34.61
C PHE A 558 24.32 8.04 34.26
N ALA A 559 23.08 8.52 34.32
CA ALA A 559 21.92 7.91 33.70
C ALA A 559 21.02 9.01 33.15
N GLY A 560 20.67 8.92 31.87
CA GLY A 560 19.89 9.99 31.23
C GLY A 560 19.57 9.66 29.78
N ARG A 561 18.71 10.47 29.18
CA ARG A 561 18.33 10.37 27.77
C ARG A 561 19.36 11.09 26.93
N SER A 562 20.05 10.36 26.06
CA SER A 562 21.11 10.88 25.17
C SER A 562 20.67 11.00 23.71
N GLY A 563 19.50 10.49 23.39
CA GLY A 563 18.86 10.59 22.08
C GLY A 563 17.36 10.39 22.19
N ALA A 564 16.65 10.55 21.09
CA ALA A 564 15.21 10.36 21.04
C ALA A 564 14.84 8.91 21.43
N GLY A 565 14.18 8.72 22.56
CA GLY A 565 13.81 7.41 23.10
C GLY A 565 14.99 6.54 23.59
N LEU A 566 16.24 7.06 23.51
CA LEU A 566 17.45 6.34 23.86
C LEU A 566 17.98 6.78 25.22
N ASP A 567 17.93 5.90 26.19
CA ASP A 567 18.53 6.08 27.51
C ASP A 567 19.98 5.57 27.51
N GLN A 568 20.88 6.36 28.09
CA GLN A 568 22.30 6.08 28.24
C GLN A 568 22.62 5.96 29.73
N ILE A 569 23.33 4.90 30.10
CA ILE A 569 23.72 4.62 31.48
C ILE A 569 25.22 4.36 31.49
N ASN A 570 25.97 5.20 32.23
CA ASN A 570 27.43 5.06 32.38
C ASN A 570 27.70 4.46 33.75
N VAL A 571 28.37 3.32 33.78
CA VAL A 571 28.71 2.59 35.01
C VAL A 571 30.15 2.17 35.02
N THR A 572 30.75 2.17 36.19
CA THR A 572 32.08 1.57 36.42
C THR A 572 31.90 0.06 36.64
N VAL A 573 32.62 -0.74 35.88
CA VAL A 573 32.65 -2.22 36.04
C VAL A 573 33.15 -2.57 37.45
N PRO A 574 32.32 -3.19 38.31
CA PRO A 574 32.70 -3.49 39.67
C PRO A 574 33.81 -4.58 39.75
N ALA A 575 34.37 -4.75 40.93
CA ALA A 575 35.17 -5.92 41.23
C ALA A 575 34.31 -7.17 41.02
N LEU A 576 34.81 -8.12 40.22
CA LEU A 576 34.08 -9.35 39.94
C LEU A 576 34.16 -10.31 41.12
N PRO A 577 33.15 -11.16 41.35
CA PRO A 577 33.18 -12.20 42.36
C PRO A 577 34.40 -13.11 42.22
N ALA A 578 34.92 -13.62 43.35
CA ALA A 578 36.05 -14.56 43.38
C ALA A 578 35.76 -15.79 42.50
N GLY A 579 36.79 -16.22 41.73
CA GLY A 579 36.68 -17.35 40.81
C GLY A 579 36.34 -16.98 39.35
N ILE A 580 36.00 -15.72 39.03
CA ILE A 580 35.88 -15.24 37.67
C ILE A 580 37.24 -14.74 37.20
N THR A 581 37.80 -15.37 36.16
CA THR A 581 39.13 -15.06 35.62
C THR A 581 39.12 -14.94 34.09
N GLY A 582 40.08 -14.21 33.53
CA GLY A 582 40.23 -14.07 32.08
C GLY A 582 39.07 -13.32 31.43
N VAL A 583 38.86 -13.52 30.12
CA VAL A 583 37.72 -12.97 29.37
C VAL A 583 36.50 -13.82 29.65
N THR A 584 35.45 -13.23 30.17
CA THR A 584 34.24 -13.95 30.54
C THR A 584 32.98 -13.13 30.30
N ASP A 585 31.89 -13.83 30.00
CA ASP A 585 30.55 -13.24 29.86
C ASP A 585 29.83 -13.30 31.21
N VAL A 586 29.48 -12.16 31.74
CA VAL A 586 28.79 -12.04 33.04
C VAL A 586 27.41 -11.43 32.92
N PRO A 587 26.47 -11.82 33.80
CA PRO A 587 25.12 -11.21 33.78
C PRO A 587 25.16 -9.72 34.07
N ILE A 588 24.31 -8.96 33.34
CA ILE A 588 24.04 -7.56 33.58
C ILE A 588 22.54 -7.35 33.74
N ALA A 589 22.14 -6.54 34.71
CA ALA A 589 20.76 -6.16 34.96
C ALA A 589 20.66 -4.73 35.47
N ALA A 590 19.50 -4.12 35.24
CA ALA A 590 19.12 -2.86 35.85
C ALA A 590 17.75 -2.96 36.51
N LYS A 591 17.54 -2.17 37.57
CA LYS A 591 16.27 -2.04 38.27
C LYS A 591 15.94 -0.58 38.49
N THR A 592 14.71 -0.17 38.14
CA THR A 592 14.17 1.18 38.42
C THR A 592 12.89 1.00 39.23
N GLY A 593 12.90 1.38 40.51
CA GLY A 593 11.80 1.09 41.41
C GLY A 593 11.57 -0.41 41.56
N THR A 594 10.38 -0.91 41.20
CA THR A 594 10.05 -2.34 41.21
C THR A 594 10.28 -3.05 39.88
N SER A 595 10.54 -2.30 38.79
CA SER A 595 10.71 -2.85 37.43
C SER A 595 12.17 -3.15 37.12
N SER A 596 12.41 -4.29 36.47
CA SER A 596 13.75 -4.75 36.07
C SER A 596 13.84 -4.90 34.56
N THR A 597 15.06 -4.78 34.03
CA THR A 597 15.35 -5.12 32.64
C THR A 597 15.13 -6.63 32.38
N GLN A 598 15.07 -7.00 31.10
CA GLN A 598 14.96 -8.39 30.69
C GLN A 598 16.09 -9.24 31.29
N THR A 599 15.80 -10.49 31.62
CA THR A 599 16.74 -11.47 32.21
C THR A 599 17.63 -12.10 31.13
N GLY A 600 18.78 -12.64 31.55
CA GLY A 600 19.69 -13.39 30.68
C GLY A 600 20.62 -12.54 29.82
N LEU A 601 20.62 -11.22 29.99
CA LEU A 601 21.58 -10.36 29.30
C LEU A 601 22.98 -10.49 29.92
N LEU A 602 23.98 -10.45 29.04
CA LEU A 602 25.38 -10.57 29.37
C LEU A 602 26.18 -9.35 28.92
N VAL A 603 27.30 -9.13 29.56
CA VAL A 603 28.36 -8.22 29.10
C VAL A 603 29.70 -8.97 29.18
N THR A 604 30.56 -8.79 28.19
CA THR A 604 31.89 -9.45 28.16
C THR A 604 32.92 -8.60 28.91
N ILE A 605 33.52 -9.16 29.95
CA ILE A 605 34.49 -8.50 30.82
C ILE A 605 35.81 -9.25 30.80
N GLN A 606 36.94 -8.54 30.74
CA GLN A 606 38.25 -9.01 31.09
C GLN A 606 38.43 -8.86 32.61
N ALA A 607 38.40 -9.96 33.36
CA ALA A 607 38.70 -9.95 34.78
C ALA A 607 40.15 -9.52 35.02
N GLY A 608 40.38 -8.78 36.09
CA GLY A 608 41.74 -8.50 36.57
C GLY A 608 42.48 -9.81 36.95
N ASN A 609 43.79 -9.83 36.78
CA ASN A 609 44.65 -10.95 37.20
C ASN A 609 44.71 -11.06 38.72
#